data_e90cd65f4e81cf5931dc48632a16ead3
#
_entry.id   e90cd65f4e81cf5931dc48632a16ead3
#
_cell.length_a   1.000
_cell.length_b   1.000
_cell.length_c   1.000
_cell.angle_alpha   90.00
_cell.angle_beta   90.00
_cell.angle_gamma   90.00
#
_symmetry.space_group_name_H-M   'P 1'
#
loop_
_entity.id
_entity.type
_entity.pdbx_description
1 polymer ?
#
loop_
_entity_poly.entity_id
_entity_poly.type
_entity_poly.pdbx_seq_one_letter_code
_entity_poly.pdbx_strand_id
1 'polypeptide(L)'
;MMNWRSFFLLLCLGTFAGRDLAAQDPTFSQLFASPTTLNPALTGLFAGRYRAVISHRSQWAEVMPSPYSTTAFAADFRYAFDPKRRDSDAFGGGLLFTNDRVASVNLANNQILFGGAYHKNLDGRGTEQLSAGFQVGIAQRSLSYGDLSFEDEFDGTSAYVGGSGSEVLPENSVSYGDYHFGINYSRNPLRATGITAGLAMHHVSQPEQSFYADRTTVDTLQITNKLYARYSGYLNVRLPLSSNTELLPRAYLLTQGPHRMAVVGSHVRFAASSSERTAFHLGALLRVAGDQGGYRASSAIGFVGLDVGDFLFGFSYDAGIFGGASAGDRNRGTFELSASYIGMSEDDAAVPCPKF
;
A
#
# COMPACT_ATOMS: atom_id res chain seq x y z
N MET A 1 -11.85 -28.04 48.58
CA MET A 1 -11.99 -26.58 48.68
C MET A 1 -10.90 -25.97 47.77
N MET A 2 -11.25 -25.49 46.62
CA MET A 2 -10.33 -24.87 45.66
C MET A 2 -10.05 -23.47 46.16
N ASN A 3 -8.78 -23.12 46.44
CA ASN A 3 -8.41 -21.81 46.95
C ASN A 3 -8.72 -20.72 45.93
N TRP A 4 -9.36 -19.61 46.35
CA TRP A 4 -9.72 -18.47 45.50
C TRP A 4 -8.52 -17.91 44.68
N ARG A 5 -7.30 -18.05 45.21
CA ARG A 5 -6.07 -17.67 44.51
C ARG A 5 -5.80 -18.56 43.29
N SER A 6 -6.12 -19.87 43.35
CA SER A 6 -6.00 -20.79 42.20
C SER A 6 -7.07 -20.54 41.15
N PHE A 7 -8.26 -20.08 41.57
CA PHE A 7 -9.33 -19.68 40.63
C PHE A 7 -8.98 -18.39 39.89
N PHE A 8 -8.37 -17.40 40.56
CA PHE A 8 -7.89 -16.17 39.92
C PHE A 8 -6.71 -16.44 38.97
N LEU A 9 -5.81 -17.36 39.32
CA LEU A 9 -4.70 -17.73 38.44
C LEU A 9 -5.19 -18.47 37.17
N LEU A 10 -6.18 -19.33 37.30
CA LEU A 10 -6.84 -20.02 36.16
C LEU A 10 -7.66 -19.02 35.30
N LEU A 11 -8.28 -18.01 35.91
CA LEU A 11 -9.01 -16.97 35.18
C LEU A 11 -8.05 -16.04 34.42
N CYS A 12 -6.87 -15.75 34.98
CA CYS A 12 -5.84 -14.98 34.27
C CYS A 12 -5.13 -15.77 33.16
N LEU A 13 -5.02 -17.10 33.28
CA LEU A 13 -4.50 -17.94 32.18
C LEU A 13 -5.53 -18.15 31.05
N GLY A 14 -6.83 -18.06 31.37
CA GLY A 14 -7.90 -18.22 30.35
C GLY A 14 -8.11 -17.02 29.43
N THR A 15 -7.48 -15.87 29.71
CA THR A 15 -7.60 -14.64 28.88
C THR A 15 -6.52 -14.51 27.81
N PHE A 16 -5.60 -15.45 27.66
CA PHE A 16 -4.80 -15.64 26.46
C PHE A 16 -5.57 -16.49 25.42
N ALA A 17 -6.84 -16.14 25.18
CA ALA A 17 -7.54 -16.58 23.98
C ALA A 17 -6.71 -16.07 22.80
N GLY A 18 -6.24 -16.99 21.97
CA GLY A 18 -5.38 -16.73 20.83
C GLY A 18 -5.96 -15.57 20.01
N ARG A 19 -5.24 -14.47 19.96
CA ARG A 19 -5.54 -13.42 19.00
C ARG A 19 -5.07 -13.96 17.67
N ASP A 20 -5.97 -14.09 16.74
CA ASP A 20 -5.61 -14.38 15.35
C ASP A 20 -4.62 -13.32 14.89
N LEU A 21 -3.36 -13.71 14.74
CA LEU A 21 -2.31 -12.89 14.17
C LEU A 21 -2.54 -12.84 12.67
N ALA A 22 -3.38 -11.93 12.24
CA ALA A 22 -3.64 -11.71 10.82
C ALA A 22 -2.55 -10.81 10.24
N ALA A 23 -1.89 -11.28 9.17
CA ALA A 23 -0.94 -10.50 8.41
C ALA A 23 -1.68 -9.39 7.64
N GLN A 24 -1.13 -8.17 7.65
CA GLN A 24 -1.59 -7.03 6.85
C GLN A 24 -0.65 -6.83 5.67
N ASP A 25 -1.21 -6.37 4.55
CA ASP A 25 -0.38 -5.86 3.46
C ASP A 25 0.33 -4.57 3.87
N PRO A 26 1.55 -4.37 3.37
CA PRO A 26 2.24 -3.10 3.54
C PRO A 26 1.45 -1.97 2.89
N THR A 27 1.40 -0.82 3.56
CA THR A 27 0.65 0.33 3.09
C THR A 27 1.54 1.55 3.02
N PHE A 28 1.58 2.19 1.86
CA PHE A 28 2.28 3.44 1.63
C PHE A 28 1.54 4.61 2.31
N SER A 29 2.30 5.65 2.69
CA SER A 29 1.75 6.92 3.16
C SER A 29 1.39 7.81 1.98
N GLN A 30 2.18 7.73 0.92
CA GLN A 30 1.97 8.42 -0.35
C GLN A 30 1.09 7.58 -1.29
N LEU A 31 -0.12 7.20 -0.87
CA LEU A 31 -1.04 6.37 -1.67
C LEU A 31 -1.35 6.99 -3.05
N PHE A 32 -1.25 8.30 -3.17
CA PHE A 32 -1.41 9.02 -4.42
C PHE A 32 -0.22 8.89 -5.38
N ALA A 33 0.98 8.60 -4.87
CA ALA A 33 2.17 8.43 -5.69
C ALA A 33 2.22 7.06 -6.38
N SER A 34 1.55 6.04 -5.82
CA SER A 34 1.46 4.70 -6.40
C SER A 34 0.00 4.26 -6.61
N PRO A 35 -0.72 4.87 -7.56
CA PRO A 35 -2.18 4.70 -7.70
C PRO A 35 -2.62 3.25 -7.94
N THR A 36 -1.84 2.48 -8.71
CA THR A 36 -2.16 1.09 -9.06
C THR A 36 -2.07 0.13 -7.88
N THR A 37 -1.37 0.50 -6.79
CA THR A 37 -1.39 -0.25 -5.52
C THR A 37 -2.67 0.00 -4.72
N LEU A 38 -3.33 1.14 -4.98
CA LEU A 38 -4.54 1.54 -4.28
C LEU A 38 -5.80 0.99 -4.96
N ASN A 39 -5.85 1.07 -6.31
CA ASN A 39 -7.01 0.65 -7.08
C ASN A 39 -6.62 0.24 -8.52
N PRO A 40 -6.96 -0.98 -8.96
CA PRO A 40 -6.75 -1.41 -10.34
C PRO A 40 -7.35 -0.48 -11.42
N ALA A 41 -8.49 0.16 -11.12
CA ALA A 41 -9.16 1.08 -12.05
C ALA A 41 -8.37 2.38 -12.33
N LEU A 42 -7.26 2.60 -11.60
CA LEU A 42 -6.35 3.73 -11.84
C LEU A 42 -5.23 3.41 -12.83
N THR A 43 -5.16 2.17 -13.34
CA THR A 43 -4.23 1.77 -14.40
C THR A 43 -4.55 2.54 -15.69
N GLY A 44 -3.61 3.30 -16.21
CA GLY A 44 -3.82 4.16 -17.39
C GLY A 44 -4.64 5.44 -17.13
N LEU A 45 -5.02 5.74 -15.89
CA LEU A 45 -5.76 6.95 -15.54
C LEU A 45 -4.80 8.08 -15.14
N PHE A 46 -4.19 8.71 -16.13
CA PHE A 46 -3.29 9.86 -15.98
C PHE A 46 -3.25 10.68 -17.28
N ALA A 47 -2.72 11.91 -17.18
CA ALA A 47 -2.55 12.80 -18.33
C ALA A 47 -1.22 12.46 -19.02
N GLY A 48 -1.24 11.59 -20.01
CA GLY A 48 -0.07 11.13 -20.74
C GLY A 48 -0.30 9.78 -21.40
N ARG A 49 0.73 9.25 -22.03
CA ARG A 49 0.68 7.94 -22.72
C ARG A 49 1.19 6.81 -21.88
N TYR A 50 2.25 7.04 -21.12
CA TYR A 50 2.84 6.04 -20.23
C TYR A 50 3.30 6.70 -18.94
N ARG A 51 3.21 5.94 -17.87
CA ARG A 51 3.64 6.32 -16.54
C ARG A 51 4.53 5.23 -15.95
N ALA A 52 5.62 5.65 -15.30
CA ALA A 52 6.43 4.77 -14.48
C ALA A 52 6.51 5.37 -13.07
N VAL A 53 6.37 4.53 -12.06
CA VAL A 53 6.39 4.94 -10.65
C VAL A 53 7.27 3.99 -9.87
N ILE A 54 8.09 4.53 -8.99
CA ILE A 54 8.79 3.77 -7.96
C ILE A 54 8.48 4.41 -6.60
N SER A 55 8.20 3.58 -5.62
CA SER A 55 7.99 3.99 -4.23
C SER A 55 8.77 3.06 -3.32
N HIS A 56 9.48 3.64 -2.36
CA HIS A 56 10.23 2.90 -1.35
C HIS A 56 9.87 3.41 0.03
N ARG A 57 9.49 2.50 0.92
CA ARG A 57 9.14 2.76 2.32
C ARG A 57 10.08 2.00 3.23
N SER A 58 10.64 2.68 4.22
CA SER A 58 11.42 2.07 5.29
C SER A 58 10.78 2.41 6.62
N GLN A 59 10.41 1.37 7.37
CA GLN A 59 9.68 1.50 8.61
C GLN A 59 10.55 1.05 9.78
N TRP A 60 10.57 1.87 10.85
CA TRP A 60 11.30 1.63 12.09
C TRP A 60 12.84 1.58 11.93
N ALA A 61 13.39 2.29 10.94
CA ALA A 61 14.82 2.36 10.69
C ALA A 61 15.63 2.94 11.87
N GLU A 62 15.00 3.73 12.73
CA GLU A 62 15.64 4.35 13.89
C GLU A 62 15.79 3.40 15.08
N VAL A 63 15.02 2.31 15.14
CA VAL A 63 14.94 1.42 16.30
C VAL A 63 15.28 -0.03 15.99
N MET A 64 15.37 -0.40 14.73
CA MET A 64 15.70 -1.75 14.28
C MET A 64 16.97 -1.73 13.42
N PRO A 65 17.95 -2.59 13.72
CA PRO A 65 19.14 -2.73 12.86
C PRO A 65 18.77 -3.13 11.42
N SER A 66 17.67 -3.86 11.27
CA SER A 66 17.13 -4.32 9.99
C SER A 66 15.67 -3.90 9.87
N PRO A 67 15.38 -2.71 9.31
CA PRO A 67 14.03 -2.17 9.23
C PRO A 67 13.14 -2.96 8.27
N TYR A 68 11.82 -2.84 8.45
CA TYR A 68 10.86 -3.28 7.45
C TYR A 68 10.99 -2.39 6.22
N SER A 69 11.10 -3.00 5.05
CA SER A 69 11.21 -2.27 3.79
C SER A 69 10.20 -2.78 2.76
N THR A 70 9.52 -1.84 2.13
CA THR A 70 8.58 -2.12 1.04
C THR A 70 8.98 -1.29 -0.16
N THR A 71 9.14 -1.94 -1.30
CA THR A 71 9.39 -1.28 -2.59
C THR A 71 8.30 -1.66 -3.56
N ALA A 72 7.72 -0.68 -4.24
CA ALA A 72 6.79 -0.90 -5.32
C ALA A 72 7.30 -0.22 -6.59
N PHE A 73 7.20 -0.92 -7.70
CA PHE A 73 7.41 -0.39 -9.04
C PHE A 73 6.16 -0.64 -9.85
N ALA A 74 5.66 0.41 -10.52
CA ALA A 74 4.53 0.31 -11.44
C ALA A 74 4.90 0.96 -12.78
N ALA A 75 4.47 0.33 -13.86
CA ALA A 75 4.53 0.91 -15.19
C ALA A 75 3.20 0.67 -15.89
N ASP A 76 2.59 1.71 -16.40
CA ASP A 76 1.30 1.61 -17.08
C ASP A 76 1.21 2.57 -18.28
N PHE A 77 0.36 2.20 -19.22
CA PHE A 77 0.10 2.98 -20.42
C PHE A 77 -1.39 3.25 -20.58
N ARG A 78 -1.68 4.31 -21.33
CA ARG A 78 -3.03 4.70 -21.72
C ARG A 78 -3.14 4.64 -23.25
N TYR A 79 -4.19 4.00 -23.74
CA TYR A 79 -4.57 3.95 -25.14
C TYR A 79 -5.97 4.52 -25.32
N ALA A 80 -6.09 5.70 -25.97
CA ALA A 80 -7.37 6.28 -26.32
C ALA A 80 -7.85 5.64 -27.66
N PHE A 81 -9.11 5.25 -27.73
CA PHE A 81 -9.66 4.64 -28.96
C PHE A 81 -9.71 5.61 -30.14
N ASP A 82 -9.91 6.88 -29.86
CA ASP A 82 -9.78 7.96 -30.85
C ASP A 82 -8.95 9.11 -30.24
N PRO A 83 -7.63 9.16 -30.51
CA PRO A 83 -6.74 10.18 -29.94
C PRO A 83 -7.09 11.62 -30.33
N LYS A 84 -7.83 11.81 -31.42
CA LYS A 84 -8.24 13.13 -31.91
C LYS A 84 -9.44 13.69 -31.15
N ARG A 85 -10.17 12.85 -30.43
CA ARG A 85 -11.35 13.21 -29.66
C ARG A 85 -11.03 13.23 -28.17
N ARG A 86 -11.28 14.36 -27.52
CA ARG A 86 -11.11 14.51 -26.07
C ARG A 86 -12.08 13.67 -25.25
N ASP A 87 -13.24 13.36 -25.81
CA ASP A 87 -14.30 12.55 -25.22
C ASP A 87 -14.21 11.05 -25.59
N SER A 88 -13.05 10.61 -26.11
CA SER A 88 -12.84 9.22 -26.43
C SER A 88 -12.70 8.37 -25.17
N ASP A 89 -13.31 7.18 -25.21
CA ASP A 89 -13.04 6.15 -24.24
C ASP A 89 -11.58 5.70 -24.34
N ALA A 90 -11.03 5.14 -23.29
CA ALA A 90 -9.65 4.69 -23.26
C ALA A 90 -9.51 3.34 -22.54
N PHE A 91 -8.42 2.66 -22.86
CA PHE A 91 -7.96 1.47 -22.17
C PHE A 91 -6.61 1.74 -21.51
N GLY A 92 -6.43 1.26 -20.28
CA GLY A 92 -5.15 1.25 -19.57
C GLY A 92 -4.64 -0.17 -19.43
N GLY A 93 -3.34 -0.37 -19.61
CA GLY A 93 -2.66 -1.62 -19.32
C GLY A 93 -1.40 -1.36 -18.52
N GLY A 94 -0.97 -2.29 -17.64
CA GLY A 94 0.20 -2.04 -16.83
C GLY A 94 0.68 -3.25 -16.02
N LEU A 95 1.82 -3.03 -15.38
CA LEU A 95 2.51 -3.97 -14.50
C LEU A 95 2.73 -3.31 -13.15
N LEU A 96 2.50 -4.06 -12.08
CA LEU A 96 2.87 -3.69 -10.72
C LEU A 96 3.76 -4.80 -10.14
N PHE A 97 4.91 -4.40 -9.63
CA PHE A 97 5.80 -5.24 -8.84
C PHE A 97 5.89 -4.68 -7.44
N THR A 98 5.74 -5.54 -6.43
CA THR A 98 5.97 -5.18 -5.03
C THR A 98 6.92 -6.17 -4.37
N ASN A 99 7.84 -5.65 -3.57
CA ASN A 99 8.72 -6.42 -2.71
C ASN A 99 8.59 -5.89 -1.30
N ASP A 100 8.14 -6.73 -0.39
CA ASP A 100 8.04 -6.43 1.04
C ASP A 100 8.94 -7.35 1.83
N ARG A 101 9.79 -6.78 2.70
CA ARG A 101 10.81 -7.51 3.44
C ARG A 101 10.78 -7.18 4.92
N VAL A 102 10.85 -8.24 5.71
CA VAL A 102 11.12 -8.20 7.15
C VAL A 102 12.50 -8.80 7.35
N ALA A 103 13.53 -7.94 7.35
CA ALA A 103 14.91 -8.39 7.29
C ALA A 103 15.35 -9.12 8.58
N SER A 104 14.75 -8.84 9.74
CA SER A 104 15.07 -9.49 11.02
C SER A 104 14.81 -11.01 11.03
N VAL A 105 13.93 -11.49 10.17
CA VAL A 105 13.58 -12.91 10.02
C VAL A 105 13.73 -13.39 8.57
N ASN A 106 14.35 -12.59 7.71
CA ASN A 106 14.51 -12.87 6.28
C ASN A 106 13.22 -13.29 5.56
N LEU A 107 12.08 -12.74 6.00
CA LEU A 107 10.80 -12.94 5.36
C LEU A 107 10.66 -11.94 4.22
N ALA A 108 10.37 -12.43 3.02
CA ALA A 108 10.09 -11.61 1.85
C ALA A 108 8.77 -12.01 1.22
N ASN A 109 8.01 -11.01 0.74
CA ASN A 109 6.82 -11.19 -0.08
C ASN A 109 7.02 -10.43 -1.39
N ASN A 110 7.14 -11.17 -2.49
CA ASN A 110 7.29 -10.62 -3.84
C ASN A 110 5.99 -10.83 -4.60
N GLN A 111 5.49 -9.79 -5.26
CA GLN A 111 4.27 -9.88 -6.04
C GLN A 111 4.47 -9.21 -7.40
N ILE A 112 3.98 -9.86 -8.45
CA ILE A 112 3.93 -9.33 -9.82
C ILE A 112 2.48 -9.42 -10.29
N LEU A 113 1.90 -8.27 -10.64
CA LEU A 113 0.53 -8.15 -11.11
C LEU A 113 0.48 -7.48 -12.48
N PHE A 114 -0.28 -8.04 -13.39
CA PHE A 114 -0.66 -7.42 -14.65
C PHE A 114 -2.04 -6.80 -14.50
N GLY A 115 -2.16 -5.53 -14.87
CA GLY A 115 -3.40 -4.75 -14.73
C GLY A 115 -3.98 -4.33 -16.06
N GLY A 116 -5.32 -4.26 -16.09
CA GLY A 116 -6.07 -3.66 -17.19
C GLY A 116 -7.23 -2.84 -16.65
N ALA A 117 -7.52 -1.69 -17.30
CA ALA A 117 -8.66 -0.87 -16.94
C ALA A 117 -9.32 -0.26 -18.19
N TYR A 118 -10.63 -0.15 -18.15
CA TYR A 118 -11.42 0.57 -19.15
C TYR A 118 -11.94 1.87 -18.57
N HIS A 119 -11.76 2.95 -19.33
CA HIS A 119 -12.15 4.31 -18.96
C HIS A 119 -13.24 4.81 -19.89
N LYS A 120 -14.47 4.84 -19.39
CA LYS A 120 -15.63 5.37 -20.10
C LYS A 120 -15.74 6.85 -19.89
N ASN A 121 -15.67 7.65 -20.95
CA ASN A 121 -16.02 9.05 -20.89
C ASN A 121 -17.53 9.24 -20.73
N LEU A 122 -17.93 10.12 -19.79
CA LEU A 122 -19.31 10.41 -19.47
C LEU A 122 -19.80 11.75 -20.02
N ASP A 123 -18.85 12.63 -20.36
CA ASP A 123 -19.15 13.95 -20.90
C ASP A 123 -18.48 14.19 -22.28
N GLY A 124 -19.06 15.05 -23.11
CA GLY A 124 -18.49 15.39 -24.40
C GLY A 124 -17.21 16.28 -24.34
N ARG A 125 -16.63 16.47 -23.14
CA ARG A 125 -15.43 17.29 -22.90
C ARG A 125 -14.24 16.48 -22.44
N GLY A 126 -14.42 15.20 -22.14
CA GLY A 126 -13.38 14.32 -21.61
C GLY A 126 -12.94 14.66 -20.19
N THR A 127 -13.77 15.41 -19.45
CA THR A 127 -13.44 15.83 -18.07
C THR A 127 -14.04 14.92 -17.02
N GLU A 128 -14.95 14.02 -17.42
CA GLU A 128 -15.67 13.12 -16.53
C GLU A 128 -15.57 11.68 -17.01
N GLN A 129 -15.07 10.79 -16.17
CA GLN A 129 -14.77 9.40 -16.52
C GLN A 129 -15.22 8.43 -15.41
N LEU A 130 -15.81 7.32 -15.83
CA LEU A 130 -16.02 6.15 -15.00
C LEU A 130 -15.04 5.07 -15.46
N SER A 131 -14.33 4.46 -14.52
CA SER A 131 -13.32 3.46 -14.81
C SER A 131 -13.62 2.17 -14.06
N ALA A 132 -13.36 1.03 -14.71
CA ALA A 132 -13.36 -0.28 -14.08
C ALA A 132 -12.05 -0.98 -14.42
N GLY A 133 -11.42 -1.63 -13.45
CA GLY A 133 -10.12 -2.26 -13.65
C GLY A 133 -9.96 -3.55 -12.87
N PHE A 134 -9.02 -4.34 -13.32
CA PHE A 134 -8.61 -5.59 -12.68
C PHE A 134 -7.09 -5.73 -12.67
N GLN A 135 -6.57 -6.54 -11.77
CA GLN A 135 -5.18 -6.99 -11.76
C GLN A 135 -5.17 -8.49 -11.45
N VAL A 136 -4.25 -9.19 -12.09
CA VAL A 136 -4.03 -10.62 -11.91
C VAL A 136 -2.54 -10.90 -11.93
N GLY A 137 -2.09 -11.80 -11.07
CA GLY A 137 -0.68 -12.19 -11.05
C GLY A 137 -0.36 -13.22 -10.00
N ILE A 138 0.90 -13.22 -9.61
CA ILE A 138 1.48 -14.22 -8.70
C ILE A 138 2.17 -13.46 -7.57
N ALA A 139 1.99 -13.98 -6.36
CA ALA A 139 2.76 -13.59 -5.18
C ALA A 139 3.55 -14.80 -4.67
N GLN A 140 4.77 -14.55 -4.22
CA GLN A 140 5.63 -15.53 -3.59
C GLN A 140 6.07 -15.01 -2.23
N ARG A 141 5.76 -15.74 -1.19
CA ARG A 141 6.23 -15.52 0.16
C ARG A 141 7.36 -16.49 0.47
N SER A 142 8.50 -15.99 0.94
CA SER A 142 9.68 -16.81 1.23
C SER A 142 10.28 -16.43 2.58
N LEU A 143 10.85 -17.42 3.26
CA LEU A 143 11.51 -17.30 4.55
C LEU A 143 12.87 -17.99 4.47
N SER A 144 13.96 -17.33 4.88
CA SER A 144 15.27 -17.97 4.95
C SER A 144 15.50 -18.49 6.36
N TYR A 145 15.80 -19.78 6.46
CA TYR A 145 16.17 -20.43 7.72
C TYR A 145 17.65 -20.35 8.06
N GLY A 146 18.51 -19.96 7.09
CA GLY A 146 19.97 -20.02 7.24
C GLY A 146 20.55 -19.09 8.30
N ASP A 147 19.81 -18.08 8.73
CA ASP A 147 20.24 -17.13 9.76
C ASP A 147 19.47 -17.32 11.08
N LEU A 148 18.64 -18.35 11.18
CA LEU A 148 17.95 -18.68 12.42
C LEU A 148 18.86 -19.58 13.27
N SER A 149 18.88 -19.35 14.58
CA SER A 149 19.58 -20.19 15.55
C SER A 149 18.54 -20.80 16.48
N PHE A 150 18.60 -22.09 16.66
CA PHE A 150 17.71 -22.84 17.53
C PHE A 150 18.40 -23.20 18.85
N GLU A 151 17.63 -23.40 19.92
CA GLU A 151 18.15 -23.63 21.27
C GLU A 151 19.01 -24.91 21.33
N ASP A 152 18.66 -25.93 20.57
CA ASP A 152 19.37 -27.21 20.49
C ASP A 152 20.70 -27.14 19.72
N GLU A 153 20.97 -26.05 19.01
CA GLU A 153 22.26 -25.77 18.38
C GLU A 153 23.27 -25.13 19.33
N PHE A 154 22.88 -24.77 20.56
CA PHE A 154 23.77 -24.17 21.53
C PHE A 154 24.68 -25.22 22.16
N ASP A 155 26.01 -25.04 22.03
CA ASP A 155 27.03 -25.99 22.52
C ASP A 155 27.18 -26.04 24.06
N GLY A 156 26.37 -25.31 24.80
CA GLY A 156 26.38 -25.21 26.24
C GLY A 156 27.44 -24.29 26.83
N THR A 157 28.27 -23.65 26.00
CA THR A 157 29.38 -22.79 26.47
C THR A 157 29.35 -21.40 25.89
N SER A 158 29.46 -21.22 24.59
CA SER A 158 29.61 -19.86 24.01
C SER A 158 29.17 -19.72 22.55
N ALA A 159 28.82 -20.80 21.86
CA ALA A 159 28.54 -20.75 20.43
C ALA A 159 27.29 -21.57 20.07
N TYR A 160 26.61 -21.08 19.05
CA TYR A 160 25.66 -21.87 18.29
C TYR A 160 26.43 -22.57 17.17
N VAL A 161 26.54 -23.87 17.23
CA VAL A 161 27.24 -24.69 16.22
C VAL A 161 26.21 -25.03 15.16
N GLY A 162 26.12 -24.22 14.11
CA GLY A 162 25.11 -24.38 13.05
C GLY A 162 25.08 -25.79 12.49
N GLY A 163 23.95 -26.39 12.60
CA GLY A 163 23.58 -27.68 12.05
C GLY A 163 22.05 -27.71 12.11
N SER A 164 21.41 -28.40 11.21
CA SER A 164 19.95 -28.54 11.29
C SER A 164 19.57 -29.11 12.64
N GLY A 165 18.98 -28.32 13.49
CA GLY A 165 18.35 -28.77 14.73
C GLY A 165 17.43 -29.97 14.48
N SER A 166 17.03 -30.64 15.54
CA SER A 166 16.10 -31.79 15.46
C SER A 166 14.71 -31.40 14.87
N GLU A 167 14.48 -30.14 14.62
CA GLU A 167 13.20 -29.61 14.12
C GLU A 167 13.03 -29.83 12.62
N VAL A 168 11.89 -30.38 12.24
CA VAL A 168 11.48 -30.48 10.84
C VAL A 168 10.89 -29.14 10.41
N LEU A 169 11.70 -28.35 9.72
CA LEU A 169 11.27 -27.04 9.21
C LEU A 169 10.31 -27.23 8.01
N PRO A 170 9.25 -26.40 7.89
CA PRO A 170 8.36 -26.43 6.75
C PRO A 170 9.07 -25.95 5.46
N GLU A 171 8.38 -26.00 4.32
CA GLU A 171 8.88 -25.39 3.08
C GLU A 171 9.22 -23.91 3.31
N ASN A 172 10.27 -23.42 2.66
CA ASN A 172 10.76 -22.07 2.85
C ASN A 172 10.12 -21.06 1.87
N SER A 173 9.23 -21.51 1.01
CA SER A 173 8.51 -20.63 0.09
C SER A 173 7.14 -21.17 -0.27
N VAL A 174 6.20 -20.25 -0.47
CA VAL A 174 4.85 -20.53 -0.97
C VAL A 174 4.50 -19.52 -2.05
N SER A 175 3.91 -19.99 -3.14
CA SER A 175 3.44 -19.13 -4.23
C SER A 175 1.94 -19.30 -4.41
N TYR A 176 1.25 -18.19 -4.73
CA TYR A 176 -0.19 -18.19 -4.93
C TYR A 176 -0.60 -17.18 -6.01
N GLY A 177 -1.73 -17.47 -6.67
CA GLY A 177 -2.37 -16.53 -7.59
C GLY A 177 -3.14 -15.45 -6.85
N ASP A 178 -3.08 -14.22 -7.33
CA ASP A 178 -3.74 -13.09 -6.71
C ASP A 178 -4.57 -12.30 -7.72
N TYR A 179 -5.75 -11.81 -7.28
CA TYR A 179 -6.74 -11.16 -8.14
C TYR A 179 -7.31 -9.95 -7.43
N HIS A 180 -7.33 -8.81 -8.14
CA HIS A 180 -7.84 -7.54 -7.63
C HIS A 180 -8.83 -6.94 -8.60
N PHE A 181 -9.84 -6.22 -8.09
CA PHE A 181 -10.84 -5.49 -8.87
C PHE A 181 -11.05 -4.11 -8.30
N GLY A 182 -11.44 -3.17 -9.16
CA GLY A 182 -11.74 -1.82 -8.70
C GLY A 182 -12.61 -1.04 -9.66
N ILE A 183 -13.25 -0.01 -9.11
CA ILE A 183 -14.01 0.99 -9.84
C ILE A 183 -13.56 2.38 -9.40
N ASN A 184 -13.60 3.33 -10.30
CA ASN A 184 -13.23 4.71 -10.03
C ASN A 184 -14.10 5.67 -10.84
N TYR A 185 -14.51 6.74 -10.21
CA TYR A 185 -15.10 7.92 -10.85
C TYR A 185 -14.15 9.09 -10.72
N SER A 186 -13.93 9.82 -11.81
CA SER A 186 -13.15 11.03 -11.80
C SER A 186 -13.83 12.13 -12.61
N ARG A 187 -13.82 13.35 -12.06
CA ARG A 187 -14.25 14.57 -12.72
C ARG A 187 -13.19 15.63 -12.50
N ASN A 188 -12.49 16.03 -13.57
CA ASN A 188 -11.35 16.95 -13.49
C ASN A 188 -11.44 18.07 -14.55
N PRO A 189 -12.34 19.04 -14.38
CA PRO A 189 -12.38 20.20 -15.22
C PRO A 189 -11.15 21.10 -14.98
N LEU A 190 -10.64 21.76 -16.02
CA LEU A 190 -9.37 22.51 -15.99
C LEU A 190 -9.30 23.63 -14.94
N ARG A 191 -10.39 24.36 -14.70
CA ARG A 191 -10.42 25.54 -13.81
C ARG A 191 -11.47 25.49 -12.72
N ALA A 192 -11.99 24.30 -12.43
CA ALA A 192 -12.98 24.10 -11.38
C ALA A 192 -12.55 22.94 -10.48
N THR A 193 -13.28 22.72 -9.41
CA THR A 193 -13.06 21.63 -8.47
C THR A 193 -13.04 20.29 -9.20
N GLY A 194 -11.93 19.55 -9.04
CA GLY A 194 -11.79 18.17 -9.46
C GLY A 194 -12.13 17.21 -8.33
N ILE A 195 -12.70 16.06 -8.66
CA ILE A 195 -13.02 15.00 -7.70
C ILE A 195 -12.61 13.67 -8.31
N THR A 196 -11.92 12.83 -7.52
CA THR A 196 -11.64 11.44 -7.87
C THR A 196 -11.98 10.57 -6.68
N ALA A 197 -12.85 9.60 -6.89
CA ALA A 197 -13.29 8.66 -5.86
C ALA A 197 -13.34 7.24 -6.40
N GLY A 198 -13.00 6.25 -5.58
CA GLY A 198 -13.01 4.87 -6.04
C GLY A 198 -13.07 3.89 -4.89
N LEU A 199 -13.40 2.66 -5.26
CA LEU A 199 -13.43 1.50 -4.40
C LEU A 199 -12.68 0.35 -5.07
N ALA A 200 -11.93 -0.43 -4.29
CA ALA A 200 -11.30 -1.63 -4.79
C ALA A 200 -11.32 -2.76 -3.76
N MET A 201 -11.25 -3.98 -4.27
CA MET A 201 -11.10 -5.21 -3.52
C MET A 201 -9.85 -5.93 -4.01
N HIS A 202 -8.92 -6.19 -3.11
CA HIS A 202 -7.70 -6.94 -3.35
C HIS A 202 -7.80 -8.32 -2.70
N HIS A 203 -7.01 -9.28 -3.18
CA HIS A 203 -6.96 -10.66 -2.66
C HIS A 203 -8.34 -11.33 -2.67
N VAL A 204 -9.05 -11.22 -3.79
CA VAL A 204 -10.43 -11.74 -3.93
C VAL A 204 -10.51 -13.25 -3.70
N SER A 205 -9.47 -13.98 -4.11
CA SER A 205 -9.36 -15.44 -3.91
C SER A 205 -9.07 -15.85 -2.48
N GLN A 206 -8.64 -14.90 -1.61
CA GLN A 206 -8.20 -15.18 -0.23
C GLN A 206 -7.25 -16.38 -0.15
N PRO A 207 -6.09 -16.32 -0.86
CA PRO A 207 -5.20 -17.46 -1.00
C PRO A 207 -4.62 -17.90 0.35
N GLU A 208 -4.30 -19.18 0.47
CA GLU A 208 -3.58 -19.71 1.62
C GLU A 208 -2.09 -19.33 1.55
N GLN A 209 -1.53 -18.91 2.68
CA GLN A 209 -0.14 -18.47 2.83
C GLN A 209 0.66 -19.35 3.79
N SER A 210 0.23 -20.59 4.02
CA SER A 210 0.93 -21.54 4.89
C SER A 210 2.20 -22.04 4.22
N PHE A 211 3.30 -22.09 4.96
CA PHE A 211 4.52 -22.79 4.56
C PHE A 211 4.43 -24.31 4.73
N TYR A 212 3.41 -24.82 5.42
CA TYR A 212 3.18 -26.24 5.58
C TYR A 212 2.41 -26.81 4.40
N ALA A 213 3.06 -27.65 3.60
CA ALA A 213 2.43 -28.32 2.46
C ALA A 213 1.47 -29.42 2.89
N ASP A 214 1.72 -30.06 4.05
CA ASP A 214 0.90 -31.16 4.57
C ASP A 214 -0.26 -30.63 5.42
N ARG A 215 -1.45 -30.64 4.81
CA ARG A 215 -2.70 -30.18 5.42
C ARG A 215 -3.23 -31.09 6.52
N THR A 216 -2.78 -32.34 6.58
CA THR A 216 -3.36 -33.36 7.49
C THR A 216 -3.11 -33.06 8.96
N THR A 217 -2.00 -32.40 9.28
CA THR A 217 -1.66 -32.00 10.65
C THR A 217 -2.26 -30.65 11.02
N VAL A 218 -2.46 -29.76 10.05
CA VAL A 218 -2.99 -28.39 10.26
C VAL A 218 -4.52 -28.41 10.36
N ASP A 219 -5.18 -29.30 9.64
CA ASP A 219 -6.64 -29.42 9.63
C ASP A 219 -7.21 -29.82 11.01
N THR A 220 -6.42 -30.55 11.82
CA THR A 220 -6.82 -30.95 13.19
C THR A 220 -6.87 -29.75 14.14
N LEU A 221 -6.13 -28.68 13.86
CA LEU A 221 -6.08 -27.45 14.67
C LEU A 221 -6.96 -26.31 14.13
N GLN A 222 -7.62 -26.51 12.98
CA GLN A 222 -8.44 -25.48 12.30
C GLN A 222 -7.74 -24.12 12.09
N ILE A 223 -6.41 -24.11 11.98
CA ILE A 223 -5.64 -22.90 11.73
C ILE A 223 -5.70 -22.60 10.23
N THR A 224 -6.62 -21.75 9.82
CA THR A 224 -6.66 -21.25 8.45
C THR A 224 -5.70 -20.06 8.31
N ASN A 225 -4.64 -20.21 7.53
CA ASN A 225 -3.68 -19.14 7.24
C ASN A 225 -4.01 -18.46 5.92
N LYS A 226 -5.27 -18.04 5.76
CA LYS A 226 -5.76 -17.35 4.56
C LYS A 226 -5.45 -15.87 4.61
N LEU A 227 -5.01 -15.33 3.48
CA LEU A 227 -4.89 -13.89 3.29
C LEU A 227 -6.29 -13.28 3.21
N TYR A 228 -6.60 -12.35 4.11
CA TYR A 228 -7.88 -11.65 4.09
C TYR A 228 -8.01 -10.76 2.86
N ALA A 229 -9.20 -10.71 2.28
CA ALA A 229 -9.52 -9.70 1.30
C ALA A 229 -9.32 -8.29 1.90
N ARG A 230 -8.66 -7.41 1.13
CA ARG A 230 -8.48 -6.01 1.49
C ARG A 230 -9.42 -5.15 0.66
N TYR A 231 -10.19 -4.32 1.34
CA TYR A 231 -11.03 -3.31 0.72
C TYR A 231 -10.37 -1.94 0.87
N SER A 232 -10.33 -1.20 -0.21
CA SER A 232 -9.85 0.18 -0.22
C SER A 232 -10.92 1.13 -0.77
N GLY A 233 -11.04 2.30 -0.15
CA GLY A 233 -11.88 3.39 -0.62
C GLY A 233 -11.12 4.70 -0.53
N TYR A 234 -11.33 5.61 -1.46
CA TYR A 234 -10.68 6.92 -1.42
C TYR A 234 -11.52 8.02 -2.04
N LEU A 235 -11.23 9.22 -1.57
CA LEU A 235 -11.72 10.48 -2.10
C LEU A 235 -10.55 11.46 -2.19
N ASN A 236 -10.25 11.93 -3.39
CA ASN A 236 -9.29 13.00 -3.64
C ASN A 236 -10.03 14.19 -4.26
N VAL A 237 -9.82 15.35 -3.72
CA VAL A 237 -10.42 16.60 -4.22
C VAL A 237 -9.30 17.53 -4.65
N ARG A 238 -9.47 18.20 -5.79
CA ARG A 238 -8.58 19.24 -6.28
C ARG A 238 -9.32 20.57 -6.27
N LEU A 239 -8.86 21.48 -5.44
CA LEU A 239 -9.43 22.83 -5.28
C LEU A 239 -8.43 23.86 -5.84
N PRO A 240 -8.65 24.41 -7.04
CA PRO A 240 -7.82 25.51 -7.54
C PRO A 240 -8.11 26.76 -6.71
N LEU A 241 -7.11 27.23 -5.93
CA LEU A 241 -7.21 28.45 -5.12
C LEU A 241 -6.80 29.68 -5.91
N SER A 242 -5.83 29.53 -6.82
CA SER A 242 -5.39 30.58 -7.74
C SER A 242 -4.89 29.97 -9.05
N SER A 243 -4.36 30.78 -9.96
CA SER A 243 -3.73 30.28 -11.20
C SER A 243 -2.55 29.34 -10.95
N ASN A 244 -1.88 29.47 -9.79
CA ASN A 244 -0.63 28.76 -9.50
C ASN A 244 -0.71 27.92 -8.23
N THR A 245 -1.85 27.92 -7.54
CA THR A 245 -1.99 27.23 -6.24
C THR A 245 -3.21 26.34 -6.24
N GLU A 246 -3.01 25.09 -5.88
CA GLU A 246 -4.06 24.10 -5.72
C GLU A 246 -4.00 23.52 -4.31
N LEU A 247 -5.15 23.36 -3.66
CA LEU A 247 -5.31 22.59 -2.43
C LEU A 247 -5.88 21.21 -2.78
N LEU A 248 -5.27 20.17 -2.23
CA LEU A 248 -5.54 18.77 -2.56
C LEU A 248 -5.93 17.97 -1.31
N PRO A 249 -7.17 18.12 -0.79
CA PRO A 249 -7.68 17.29 0.30
C PRO A 249 -7.81 15.83 -0.15
N ARG A 250 -7.44 14.92 0.75
CA ARG A 250 -7.43 13.47 0.49
C ARG A 250 -7.94 12.69 1.68
N ALA A 251 -8.70 11.63 1.40
CA ALA A 251 -9.14 10.67 2.39
C ALA A 251 -9.02 9.26 1.81
N TYR A 252 -8.44 8.35 2.58
CA TYR A 252 -8.26 6.95 2.24
C TYR A 252 -8.76 6.09 3.38
N LEU A 253 -9.48 5.03 3.04
CA LEU A 253 -9.98 4.02 3.95
C LEU A 253 -9.53 2.65 3.48
N LEU A 254 -8.91 1.88 4.35
CA LEU A 254 -8.45 0.52 4.05
C LEU A 254 -8.91 -0.40 5.19
N THR A 255 -9.36 -1.59 4.82
CA THR A 255 -9.74 -2.63 5.78
C THR A 255 -9.28 -3.98 5.28
N GLN A 256 -8.67 -4.78 6.15
CA GLN A 256 -8.19 -6.12 5.85
C GLN A 256 -8.30 -6.99 7.10
N GLY A 257 -9.21 -7.96 7.08
CA GLY A 257 -9.53 -8.75 8.26
C GLY A 257 -9.92 -7.87 9.46
N PRO A 258 -9.29 -8.03 10.64
CA PRO A 258 -9.59 -7.23 11.82
C PRO A 258 -9.04 -5.79 11.76
N HIS A 259 -8.16 -5.50 10.78
CA HIS A 259 -7.43 -4.25 10.71
C HIS A 259 -8.16 -3.22 9.84
N ARG A 260 -8.20 -2.00 10.34
CA ARG A 260 -8.82 -0.85 9.68
C ARG A 260 -7.85 0.32 9.72
N MET A 261 -7.76 1.06 8.64
CA MET A 261 -6.92 2.23 8.55
C MET A 261 -7.64 3.34 7.80
N ALA A 262 -7.56 4.55 8.32
CA ALA A 262 -7.94 5.77 7.63
C ALA A 262 -6.74 6.70 7.56
N VAL A 263 -6.56 7.34 6.40
CA VAL A 263 -5.58 8.43 6.23
C VAL A 263 -6.31 9.62 5.69
N VAL A 264 -6.28 10.73 6.41
CA VAL A 264 -6.93 11.97 5.98
C VAL A 264 -5.96 13.14 6.08
N GLY A 265 -6.07 14.06 5.16
CA GLY A 265 -5.25 15.27 5.18
C GLY A 265 -5.31 16.03 3.88
N SER A 266 -4.33 16.88 3.69
CA SER A 266 -4.26 17.71 2.48
C SER A 266 -2.81 18.05 2.16
N HIS A 267 -2.55 18.35 0.90
CA HIS A 267 -1.35 19.05 0.51
C HIS A 267 -1.67 20.20 -0.43
N VAL A 268 -0.80 21.18 -0.45
CA VAL A 268 -0.86 22.35 -1.34
C VAL A 268 0.19 22.15 -2.41
N ARG A 269 -0.20 22.39 -3.67
CA ARG A 269 0.68 22.44 -4.82
C ARG A 269 0.87 23.88 -5.24
N PHE A 270 2.13 24.34 -5.35
CA PHE A 270 2.51 25.67 -5.78
C PHE A 270 3.29 25.58 -7.09
N ALA A 271 2.70 25.99 -8.20
CA ALA A 271 3.42 26.07 -9.46
C ALA A 271 4.35 27.30 -9.46
N ALA A 272 5.63 27.11 -9.78
CA ALA A 272 6.64 28.17 -9.79
C ALA A 272 6.44 29.18 -10.94
N SER A 273 5.75 28.74 -12.00
CA SER A 273 5.39 29.61 -13.12
C SER A 273 4.06 29.19 -13.73
N SER A 274 3.49 30.04 -14.59
CA SER A 274 2.26 29.74 -15.32
C SER A 274 2.41 28.54 -16.31
N SER A 275 3.64 28.08 -16.58
CA SER A 275 3.90 26.92 -17.43
C SER A 275 3.66 25.59 -16.72
N GLU A 276 3.37 25.58 -15.41
CA GLU A 276 3.10 24.39 -14.58
C GLU A 276 4.15 23.28 -14.60
N ARG A 277 5.30 23.48 -15.26
CA ARG A 277 6.35 22.46 -15.42
C ARG A 277 7.20 22.27 -14.18
N THR A 278 7.16 23.21 -13.24
CA THR A 278 7.84 23.12 -11.95
C THR A 278 6.84 23.51 -10.86
N ALA A 279 6.62 22.64 -9.90
CA ALA A 279 5.77 22.93 -8.76
C ALA A 279 6.31 22.26 -7.49
N PHE A 280 6.04 22.91 -6.36
CA PHE A 280 6.35 22.40 -5.03
C PHE A 280 5.07 21.88 -4.37
N HIS A 281 5.20 20.80 -3.62
CA HIS A 281 4.13 20.26 -2.81
C HIS A 281 4.52 20.27 -1.34
N LEU A 282 3.60 20.70 -0.49
CA LEU A 282 3.76 20.65 0.95
C LEU A 282 2.45 20.14 1.57
N GLY A 283 2.52 19.13 2.41
CA GLY A 283 1.32 18.52 2.95
C GLY A 283 1.47 17.90 4.32
N ALA A 284 0.32 17.70 4.94
CA ALA A 284 0.19 16.98 6.19
C ALA A 284 -1.03 16.06 6.15
N LEU A 285 -0.85 14.83 6.63
CA LEU A 285 -1.91 13.84 6.75
C LEU A 285 -1.86 13.20 8.14
N LEU A 286 -3.00 12.71 8.58
CA LEU A 286 -3.16 11.96 9.81
C LEU A 286 -3.55 10.52 9.47
N ARG A 287 -2.82 9.56 10.03
CA ARG A 287 -3.18 8.15 9.95
C ARG A 287 -3.88 7.73 11.25
N VAL A 288 -5.04 7.13 11.11
CA VAL A 288 -5.80 6.50 12.18
C VAL A 288 -5.82 5.00 11.91
N ALA A 289 -5.33 4.21 12.83
CA ALA A 289 -5.40 2.76 12.77
C ALA A 289 -6.43 2.24 13.77
N GLY A 290 -7.12 1.18 13.38
CA GLY A 290 -8.10 0.52 14.22
C GLY A 290 -7.91 -0.99 14.20
N ASP A 291 -8.15 -1.61 15.33
CA ASP A 291 -8.25 -3.06 15.51
C ASP A 291 -9.51 -3.38 16.32
N GLN A 292 -9.62 -4.60 16.83
CA GLN A 292 -10.72 -5.00 17.71
C GLN A 292 -10.79 -4.19 19.03
N GLY A 293 -9.71 -3.51 19.40
CA GLY A 293 -9.62 -2.66 20.60
C GLY A 293 -10.03 -1.20 20.37
N GLY A 294 -10.39 -0.80 19.14
CA GLY A 294 -10.84 0.55 18.82
C GLY A 294 -9.94 1.30 17.82
N TYR A 295 -10.22 2.58 17.63
CA TYR A 295 -9.49 3.45 16.69
C TYR A 295 -8.54 4.38 17.45
N ARG A 296 -7.30 4.53 16.94
CA ARG A 296 -6.29 5.44 17.50
C ARG A 296 -5.57 6.19 16.39
N ALA A 297 -5.27 7.45 16.60
CA ALA A 297 -4.37 8.19 15.73
C ALA A 297 -2.97 7.55 15.87
N SER A 298 -2.45 6.95 14.81
CA SER A 298 -1.20 6.19 14.83
C SER A 298 0.01 7.06 14.47
N SER A 299 -0.14 7.93 13.45
CA SER A 299 0.96 8.79 13.02
C SER A 299 0.48 10.07 12.36
N ALA A 300 1.28 11.14 12.51
CA ALA A 300 1.23 12.34 11.68
C ALA A 300 2.22 12.17 10.54
N ILE A 301 1.81 12.47 9.32
CA ILE A 301 2.59 12.32 8.10
C ILE A 301 2.86 13.70 7.54
N GLY A 302 4.15 14.09 7.48
CA GLY A 302 4.60 15.24 6.73
C GLY A 302 4.97 14.83 5.30
N PHE A 303 4.60 15.61 4.30
CA PHE A 303 4.90 15.35 2.90
C PHE A 303 5.50 16.59 2.23
N VAL A 304 6.55 16.38 1.45
CA VAL A 304 7.11 17.36 0.51
C VAL A 304 7.26 16.71 -0.85
N GLY A 305 7.03 17.48 -1.90
CA GLY A 305 7.16 16.99 -3.27
C GLY A 305 7.64 18.09 -4.23
N LEU A 306 8.17 17.63 -5.36
CA LEU A 306 8.72 18.50 -6.41
C LEU A 306 8.35 17.95 -7.79
N ASP A 307 7.57 18.73 -8.55
CA ASP A 307 7.38 18.52 -9.99
C ASP A 307 8.53 19.19 -10.75
N VAL A 308 9.18 18.48 -11.65
CA VAL A 308 10.18 19.01 -12.58
C VAL A 308 9.95 18.39 -13.96
N GLY A 309 9.40 19.16 -14.87
CA GLY A 309 9.04 18.64 -16.19
C GLY A 309 7.98 17.55 -16.08
N ASP A 310 8.36 16.34 -16.49
CA ASP A 310 7.51 15.17 -16.52
C ASP A 310 7.71 14.27 -15.27
N PHE A 311 8.58 14.69 -14.35
CA PHE A 311 8.88 13.96 -13.12
C PHE A 311 8.20 14.60 -11.91
N LEU A 312 7.71 13.75 -11.02
CA LEU A 312 7.31 14.10 -9.67
C LEU A 312 8.13 13.30 -8.66
N PHE A 313 8.81 13.97 -7.78
CA PHE A 313 9.54 13.38 -6.64
C PHE A 313 8.78 13.68 -5.35
N GLY A 314 8.65 12.69 -4.48
CA GLY A 314 7.98 12.80 -3.20
C GLY A 314 8.82 12.24 -2.07
N PHE A 315 8.79 12.93 -0.93
CA PHE A 315 9.31 12.46 0.34
C PHE A 315 8.25 12.63 1.42
N SER A 316 8.05 11.63 2.25
CA SER A 316 7.24 11.74 3.44
C SER A 316 7.90 11.11 4.66
N TYR A 317 7.54 11.65 5.82
CA TYR A 317 7.94 11.12 7.13
C TYR A 317 6.71 10.95 8.01
N ASP A 318 6.52 9.72 8.51
CA ASP A 318 5.46 9.38 9.44
C ASP A 318 6.00 9.43 10.88
N ALA A 319 5.62 10.41 11.63
CA ALA A 319 5.91 10.51 13.05
C ALA A 319 4.82 9.80 13.86
N GLY A 320 5.19 8.81 14.69
CA GLY A 320 4.26 8.14 15.60
C GLY A 320 3.71 9.11 16.66
N ILE A 321 2.39 9.19 16.82
CA ILE A 321 1.73 10.11 17.76
C ILE A 321 1.53 9.45 19.13
N PHE A 322 1.20 8.16 19.16
CA PHE A 322 0.91 7.40 20.37
C PHE A 322 1.78 6.14 20.42
N GLY A 323 2.87 6.19 21.19
CA GLY A 323 3.58 5.04 21.70
C GLY A 323 3.18 4.80 23.15
N GLY A 324 3.24 3.54 23.62
CA GLY A 324 2.98 3.20 25.02
C GLY A 324 3.85 3.99 25.99
N ALA A 325 3.62 3.84 27.30
CA ALA A 325 4.24 4.63 28.37
C ALA A 325 5.80 4.61 28.43
N SER A 326 6.45 3.78 27.60
CA SER A 326 7.91 3.67 27.51
C SER A 326 8.48 4.68 26.51
N ALA A 327 9.47 5.44 26.93
CA ALA A 327 10.15 6.47 26.10
C ALA A 327 10.73 5.93 24.77
N GLY A 328 11.00 4.61 24.68
CA GLY A 328 11.47 3.93 23.46
C GLY A 328 10.39 3.72 22.38
N ASP A 329 9.11 3.85 22.73
CA ASP A 329 8.01 3.61 21.77
C ASP A 329 7.63 4.86 20.95
N ARG A 330 8.16 6.04 21.33
CA ARG A 330 7.75 7.33 20.77
C ARG A 330 8.37 7.68 19.43
N ASN A 331 9.44 6.99 19.02
CA ASN A 331 10.27 7.40 17.89
C ASN A 331 10.35 6.35 16.77
N ARG A 332 9.30 5.58 16.56
CA ARG A 332 9.22 4.62 15.45
C ARG A 332 8.83 5.35 14.18
N GLY A 333 9.76 6.14 13.63
CA GLY A 333 9.58 6.85 12.39
C GLY A 333 9.53 5.94 11.17
N THR A 334 8.84 6.39 10.14
CA THR A 334 8.83 5.74 8.84
C THR A 334 9.08 6.79 7.79
N PHE A 335 10.03 6.58 6.91
CA PHE A 335 10.22 7.44 5.76
C PHE A 335 9.81 6.74 4.46
N GLU A 336 9.39 7.53 3.51
CA GLU A 336 8.97 7.06 2.20
C GLU A 336 9.48 8.00 1.10
N LEU A 337 10.04 7.42 0.05
CA LEU A 337 10.48 8.10 -1.15
C LEU A 337 9.65 7.62 -2.33
N SER A 338 9.27 8.53 -3.20
CA SER A 338 8.61 8.20 -4.46
C SER A 338 9.19 9.00 -5.61
N ALA A 339 9.19 8.40 -6.79
CA ALA A 339 9.47 9.07 -8.04
C ALA A 339 8.47 8.57 -9.08
N SER A 340 7.90 9.48 -9.84
CA SER A 340 6.94 9.20 -10.90
C SER A 340 7.36 9.95 -12.16
N TYR A 341 7.27 9.28 -13.29
CA TYR A 341 7.49 9.85 -14.63
C TYR A 341 6.22 9.66 -15.45
N ILE A 342 5.76 10.73 -16.11
CA ILE A 342 4.61 10.69 -17.02
C ILE A 342 5.07 11.19 -18.38
N GLY A 343 5.18 10.26 -19.35
CA GLY A 343 5.55 10.58 -20.72
C GLY A 343 4.35 11.07 -21.52
N MET A 344 4.51 12.25 -22.12
CA MET A 344 3.53 12.88 -23.00
C MET A 344 3.85 12.50 -24.46
N SER A 345 2.83 12.36 -25.30
CA SER A 345 3.00 12.40 -26.76
C SER A 345 2.70 13.81 -27.27
N GLU A 346 3.28 14.20 -28.39
CA GLU A 346 2.99 15.49 -29.03
C GLU A 346 1.50 15.71 -29.31
N ASP A 347 0.75 14.60 -29.52
CA ASP A 347 -0.70 14.60 -29.75
C ASP A 347 -1.55 14.69 -28.45
N ASP A 348 -0.95 14.43 -27.27
CA ASP A 348 -1.68 14.28 -25.99
C ASP A 348 -1.86 15.60 -25.21
N ALA A 349 -1.36 16.73 -25.73
CA ALA A 349 -1.39 18.03 -25.05
C ALA A 349 -2.81 18.56 -24.72
N ALA A 350 -3.85 17.80 -25.06
CA ALA A 350 -5.23 18.25 -25.04
C ALA A 350 -6.13 17.57 -23.99
N VAL A 351 -5.69 16.50 -23.30
CA VAL A 351 -6.57 15.75 -22.39
C VAL A 351 -6.33 16.11 -20.92
N PRO A 352 -7.28 16.75 -20.23
CA PRO A 352 -7.18 16.99 -18.80
C PRO A 352 -7.48 15.69 -18.06
N CYS A 353 -6.46 14.92 -17.72
CA CYS A 353 -6.59 13.79 -16.81
C CYS A 353 -6.22 14.15 -15.37
N PRO A 354 -6.69 13.40 -14.36
CA PRO A 354 -6.35 13.67 -12.97
C PRO A 354 -4.83 13.66 -12.77
N LYS A 355 -4.29 14.72 -12.20
CA LYS A 355 -2.98 14.68 -11.57
C LYS A 355 -3.17 14.09 -10.17
N PHE A 356 -2.65 12.93 -9.94
CA PHE A 356 -2.69 12.29 -8.62
C PHE A 356 -1.60 12.83 -7.73
#